data_ccd75e6927638ffebf1fb255b6581d44
#
_entry.id   ccd75e6927638ffebf1fb255b6581d44
#
_cell.length_a   1.000
_cell.length_b   1.000
_cell.length_c   1.000
_cell.angle_alpha   90.00
_cell.angle_beta   90.00
_cell.angle_gamma   90.00
#
_symmetry.space_group_name_H-M   'P 1'
#
loop_
_entity.id
_entity.type
_entity.pdbx_description
1 polymer ?
#
loop_
_entity_poly.entity_id
_entity_poly.type
_entity_poly.pdbx_seq_one_letter_code
_entity_poly.pdbx_strand_id
1 'polypeptide(L)'
;MFNSLLSRLVDAFRRSIQFRYVTLTVAFSAVALVAVGGFLSFSIGNGLFQTRVNQILQESKRASVDVQNTFNSAGASDAVGLQLLVNAVVPNLEQNAASGSRRVALLRTPNQATDQFLQSPISTSLVDTDIPSNLRTKVSKTDNRLIYRTISLNVNGIEKPSVIVGSKINIPVAGLYELYLVYDISDAQATLDFVQSTLAFGGIIMILLLGVVAYFVTGRIVAPVARAAEVAEELALGALDKRLPERGQDIVATLARSFNRMAQSLETQIGELSKLSKMQQRFVSDV
;
A
#
# COMPACT_ATOMS: atom_id res chain seq x y z
N MET A 1 -12.93 28.42 6.83
CA MET A 1 -12.79 28.08 5.40
C MET A 1 -13.23 26.64 5.09
N PHE A 2 -12.91 25.65 5.88
CA PHE A 2 -13.30 24.24 5.69
C PHE A 2 -14.82 23.98 5.77
N ASN A 3 -15.52 24.59 6.75
CA ASN A 3 -16.97 24.45 6.93
C ASN A 3 -17.81 25.05 5.79
N SER A 4 -17.32 26.10 5.13
CA SER A 4 -18.04 26.73 3.99
C SER A 4 -17.89 25.94 2.69
N LEU A 5 -16.81 25.17 2.53
CA LEU A 5 -16.63 24.24 1.43
C LEU A 5 -17.50 22.98 1.60
N LEU A 6 -17.57 22.45 2.81
CA LEU A 6 -18.41 21.29 3.13
C LEU A 6 -19.91 21.59 2.91
N SER A 7 -20.41 22.76 3.35
CA SER A 7 -21.81 23.16 3.12
C SER A 7 -22.14 23.29 1.64
N ARG A 8 -21.25 23.88 0.84
CA ARG A 8 -21.42 24.00 -0.63
C ARG A 8 -21.44 22.63 -1.32
N LEU A 9 -20.61 21.69 -0.87
CA LEU A 9 -20.58 20.32 -1.40
C LEU A 9 -21.86 19.56 -1.05
N VAL A 10 -22.36 19.69 0.17
CA VAL A 10 -23.63 19.08 0.61
C VAL A 10 -24.83 19.67 -0.17
N ASP A 11 -24.85 20.98 -0.41
CA ASP A 11 -25.88 21.61 -1.20
C ASP A 11 -25.85 21.21 -2.69
N ALA A 12 -24.66 21.10 -3.26
CA ALA A 12 -24.48 20.58 -4.62
C ALA A 12 -24.91 19.10 -4.73
N PHE A 13 -24.58 18.28 -3.71
CA PHE A 13 -25.00 16.87 -3.63
C PHE A 13 -26.53 16.73 -3.55
N ARG A 14 -27.24 17.63 -2.87
CA ARG A 14 -28.69 17.61 -2.76
C ARG A 14 -29.39 18.11 -4.02
N ARG A 15 -28.80 19.05 -4.76
CA ARG A 15 -29.45 19.72 -5.89
C ARG A 15 -29.19 19.11 -7.26
N SER A 16 -28.12 18.31 -7.40
CA SER A 16 -27.71 17.75 -8.70
C SER A 16 -27.61 16.24 -8.66
N ILE A 17 -28.48 15.56 -9.41
CA ILE A 17 -28.42 14.11 -9.62
C ILE A 17 -27.06 13.72 -10.22
N GLN A 18 -26.53 14.53 -11.16
CA GLN A 18 -25.23 14.32 -11.78
C GLN A 18 -24.10 14.29 -10.74
N PHE A 19 -24.10 15.26 -9.83
CA PHE A 19 -23.09 15.36 -8.78
C PHE A 19 -23.13 14.15 -7.83
N ARG A 20 -24.33 13.66 -7.49
CA ARG A 20 -24.48 12.45 -6.66
C ARG A 20 -23.88 11.21 -7.31
N TYR A 21 -24.17 10.96 -8.59
CA TYR A 21 -23.65 9.81 -9.31
C TYR A 21 -22.11 9.86 -9.45
N VAL A 22 -21.56 11.01 -9.85
CA VAL A 22 -20.12 11.20 -9.95
C VAL A 22 -19.44 11.00 -8.59
N THR A 23 -19.96 11.62 -7.54
CA THR A 23 -19.40 11.49 -6.18
C THR A 23 -19.45 10.06 -5.68
N LEU A 24 -20.57 9.34 -5.87
CA LEU A 24 -20.69 7.93 -5.50
C LEU A 24 -19.72 7.05 -6.27
N THR A 25 -19.62 7.22 -7.58
CA THR A 25 -18.70 6.45 -8.42
C THR A 25 -17.26 6.68 -7.97
N VAL A 26 -16.85 7.93 -7.76
CA VAL A 26 -15.50 8.28 -7.30
C VAL A 26 -15.25 7.73 -5.91
N ALA A 27 -16.22 7.84 -4.99
CA ALA A 27 -16.08 7.32 -3.63
C ALA A 27 -15.91 5.79 -3.61
N PHE A 28 -16.77 5.05 -4.35
CA PHE A 28 -16.64 3.60 -4.46
C PHE A 28 -15.31 3.18 -5.09
N SER A 29 -14.90 3.88 -6.15
CA SER A 29 -13.61 3.61 -6.80
C SER A 29 -12.44 3.90 -5.87
N ALA A 30 -12.50 4.98 -5.09
CA ALA A 30 -11.48 5.31 -4.10
C ALA A 30 -11.37 4.24 -3.00
N VAL A 31 -12.51 3.78 -2.46
CA VAL A 31 -12.52 2.69 -1.47
C VAL A 31 -11.93 1.41 -2.05
N ALA A 32 -12.32 1.03 -3.27
CA ALA A 32 -11.77 -0.15 -3.94
C ALA A 32 -10.25 -0.03 -4.17
N LEU A 33 -9.78 1.12 -4.64
CA LEU A 33 -8.34 1.37 -4.86
C LEU A 33 -7.54 1.36 -3.55
N VAL A 34 -8.08 1.95 -2.47
CA VAL A 34 -7.44 1.90 -1.14
C VAL A 34 -7.38 0.46 -0.62
N ALA A 35 -8.44 -0.32 -0.79
CA ALA A 35 -8.47 -1.72 -0.35
C ALA A 35 -7.44 -2.57 -1.14
N VAL A 36 -7.43 -2.47 -2.47
CA VAL A 36 -6.50 -3.20 -3.33
C VAL A 36 -5.06 -2.72 -3.13
N GLY A 37 -4.83 -1.41 -3.11
CA GLY A 37 -3.51 -0.82 -2.88
C GLY A 37 -2.94 -1.16 -1.51
N GLY A 38 -3.76 -1.14 -0.47
CA GLY A 38 -3.39 -1.54 0.89
C GLY A 38 -3.05 -3.03 0.97
N PHE A 39 -3.86 -3.89 0.33
CA PHE A 39 -3.57 -5.33 0.24
C PHE A 39 -2.26 -5.61 -0.51
N LEU A 40 -2.02 -4.96 -1.64
CA LEU A 40 -0.78 -5.12 -2.41
C LEU A 40 0.43 -4.63 -1.61
N SER A 41 0.33 -3.45 -0.98
CA SER A 41 1.41 -2.90 -0.14
C SER A 41 1.76 -3.84 1.01
N PHE A 42 0.76 -4.39 1.71
CA PHE A 42 0.95 -5.36 2.78
C PHE A 42 1.58 -6.67 2.27
N SER A 43 1.07 -7.20 1.16
CA SER A 43 1.55 -8.45 0.58
C SER A 43 3.00 -8.35 0.07
N ILE A 44 3.32 -7.25 -0.64
CA ILE A 44 4.68 -6.99 -1.14
C ILE A 44 5.63 -6.75 0.04
N GLY A 45 5.23 -5.95 1.04
CA GLY A 45 6.04 -5.67 2.21
C GLY A 45 6.40 -6.94 2.99
N ASN A 46 5.42 -7.80 3.25
CA ASN A 46 5.67 -9.10 3.89
C ASN A 46 6.57 -10.00 3.03
N GLY A 47 6.33 -10.05 1.72
CA GLY A 47 7.13 -10.86 0.80
C GLY A 47 8.59 -10.41 0.77
N LEU A 48 8.86 -9.12 0.63
CA LEU A 48 10.20 -8.54 0.64
C LEU A 48 10.91 -8.81 1.98
N PHE A 49 10.23 -8.56 3.10
CA PHE A 49 10.79 -8.79 4.43
C PHE A 49 11.15 -10.26 4.64
N GLN A 50 10.24 -11.19 4.36
CA GLN A 50 10.49 -12.63 4.52
C GLN A 50 11.62 -13.13 3.61
N THR A 51 11.66 -12.67 2.38
CA THR A 51 12.74 -13.02 1.45
C THR A 51 14.08 -12.53 1.98
N ARG A 52 14.15 -11.29 2.47
CA ARG A 52 15.37 -10.72 3.04
C ARG A 52 15.82 -11.44 4.30
N VAL A 53 14.90 -11.73 5.22
CA VAL A 53 15.20 -12.49 6.44
C VAL A 53 15.72 -13.89 6.10
N ASN A 54 15.11 -14.59 5.14
CA ASN A 54 15.56 -15.91 4.73
C ASN A 54 16.98 -15.87 4.13
N GLN A 55 17.28 -14.86 3.31
CA GLN A 55 18.64 -14.65 2.78
C GLN A 55 19.66 -14.42 3.90
N ILE A 56 19.32 -13.53 4.85
CA ILE A 56 20.14 -13.22 6.02
C ILE A 56 20.41 -14.48 6.85
N LEU A 57 19.37 -15.30 7.10
CA LEU A 57 19.52 -16.53 7.88
C LEU A 57 20.42 -17.56 7.17
N GLN A 58 20.27 -17.71 5.85
CA GLN A 58 21.15 -18.61 5.08
C GLN A 58 22.60 -18.12 5.09
N GLU A 59 22.84 -16.83 4.89
CA GLU A 59 24.15 -16.23 4.95
C GLU A 59 24.77 -16.37 6.34
N SER A 60 23.98 -16.07 7.39
CA SER A 60 24.42 -16.20 8.78
C SER A 60 24.77 -17.65 9.14
N LYS A 61 24.02 -18.61 8.61
CA LYS A 61 24.32 -20.04 8.80
C LYS A 61 25.68 -20.42 8.19
N ARG A 62 25.93 -19.98 6.94
CA ARG A 62 27.22 -20.21 6.28
C ARG A 62 28.35 -19.56 7.07
N ALA A 63 28.21 -18.28 7.42
CA ALA A 63 29.18 -17.54 8.18
C ALA A 63 29.51 -18.22 9.54
N SER A 64 28.49 -18.67 10.26
CA SER A 64 28.69 -19.37 11.54
C SER A 64 29.45 -20.71 11.36
N VAL A 65 29.11 -21.46 10.32
CA VAL A 65 29.83 -22.74 10.01
C VAL A 65 31.28 -22.45 9.60
N ASP A 66 31.52 -21.45 8.77
CA ASP A 66 32.87 -21.08 8.32
C ASP A 66 33.76 -20.62 9.49
N VAL A 67 33.18 -19.80 10.39
CA VAL A 67 33.85 -19.37 11.63
C VAL A 67 34.17 -20.57 12.53
N GLN A 68 33.20 -21.47 12.73
CA GLN A 68 33.42 -22.68 13.53
C GLN A 68 34.54 -23.59 12.92
N ASN A 69 34.50 -23.77 11.61
CA ASN A 69 35.53 -24.54 10.90
C ASN A 69 36.93 -23.89 11.00
N THR A 70 36.96 -22.54 10.92
CA THR A 70 38.24 -21.80 11.09
C THR A 70 38.84 -22.07 12.47
N PHE A 71 38.04 -21.98 13.55
CA PHE A 71 38.53 -22.30 14.88
C PHE A 71 38.87 -23.78 15.08
N ASN A 72 38.12 -24.69 14.51
CA ASN A 72 38.36 -26.12 14.59
C ASN A 72 39.69 -26.54 13.86
N SER A 73 39.99 -25.85 12.75
CA SER A 73 41.14 -26.15 11.89
C SER A 73 42.43 -25.42 12.31
N ALA A 74 42.30 -24.46 13.20
CA ALA A 74 43.39 -23.51 13.49
C ALA A 74 44.52 -24.11 14.32
N GLY A 75 44.54 -25.29 14.79
CA GLY A 75 45.64 -25.91 15.53
C GLY A 75 46.29 -25.01 16.64
N ALA A 76 45.76 -23.82 16.83
CA ALA A 76 46.25 -22.87 17.80
C ALA A 76 45.78 -23.32 19.19
N SER A 77 46.74 -23.66 20.04
CA SER A 77 46.50 -24.11 21.41
C SER A 77 46.93 -23.06 22.44
N ASP A 78 47.52 -21.96 22.00
CA ASP A 78 47.94 -20.84 22.84
C ASP A 78 46.99 -19.63 22.74
N ALA A 79 46.91 -18.85 23.80
CA ALA A 79 46.00 -17.70 23.89
C ALA A 79 46.32 -16.61 22.85
N VAL A 80 47.57 -16.44 22.47
CA VAL A 80 48.02 -15.42 21.51
C VAL A 80 47.56 -15.75 20.09
N GLY A 81 47.76 -16.99 19.66
CA GLY A 81 47.32 -17.44 18.35
C GLY A 81 45.79 -17.42 18.21
N LEU A 82 45.08 -17.84 19.25
CA LEU A 82 43.61 -17.75 19.27
C LEU A 82 43.14 -16.30 19.24
N GLN A 83 43.77 -15.35 19.96
CA GLN A 83 43.38 -13.93 19.92
C GLN A 83 43.63 -13.33 18.55
N LEU A 84 44.67 -13.67 17.85
CA LEU A 84 44.92 -13.24 16.47
C LEU A 84 43.83 -13.71 15.53
N LEU A 85 43.38 -14.96 15.64
CA LEU A 85 42.28 -15.51 14.86
C LEU A 85 40.95 -14.80 15.18
N VAL A 86 40.65 -14.62 16.44
CA VAL A 86 39.44 -13.89 16.90
C VAL A 86 39.42 -12.47 16.34
N ASN A 87 40.54 -11.76 16.37
CA ASN A 87 40.67 -10.41 15.81
C ASN A 87 40.56 -10.37 14.28
N ALA A 88 40.92 -11.45 13.59
CA ALA A 88 40.79 -11.57 12.13
C ALA A 88 39.38 -11.93 11.68
N VAL A 89 38.61 -12.63 12.50
CA VAL A 89 37.23 -13.09 12.16
C VAL A 89 36.30 -11.93 11.88
N VAL A 90 36.31 -10.91 12.72
CA VAL A 90 35.37 -9.78 12.58
C VAL A 90 35.58 -9.00 11.28
N PRO A 91 36.78 -8.50 10.94
CA PRO A 91 37.01 -7.80 9.67
C PRO A 91 36.74 -8.71 8.45
N ASN A 92 37.10 -10.00 8.53
CA ASN A 92 36.87 -10.94 7.44
C ASN A 92 35.38 -11.12 7.17
N LEU A 93 34.55 -11.28 8.22
CA LEU A 93 33.13 -11.39 8.09
C LEU A 93 32.50 -10.09 7.57
N GLU A 94 32.99 -8.91 7.95
CA GLU A 94 32.51 -7.63 7.44
C GLU A 94 32.77 -7.48 5.94
N GLN A 95 33.98 -7.79 5.49
CA GLN A 95 34.38 -7.63 4.09
C GLN A 95 33.71 -8.63 3.14
N ASN A 96 33.43 -9.83 3.63
CA ASN A 96 32.82 -10.91 2.84
C ASN A 96 31.28 -10.99 2.95
N ALA A 97 30.62 -9.86 3.29
CA ALA A 97 29.18 -9.80 3.34
C ALA A 97 28.56 -9.82 1.94
N ALA A 98 27.81 -10.85 1.60
CA ALA A 98 27.15 -10.97 0.29
C ALA A 98 25.91 -10.04 0.18
N SER A 99 25.31 -9.66 1.29
CA SER A 99 24.04 -8.93 1.33
C SER A 99 24.18 -7.46 1.80
N GLY A 100 25.31 -6.82 1.53
CA GLY A 100 25.56 -5.42 1.89
C GLY A 100 26.31 -5.26 3.21
N SER A 101 26.16 -4.13 3.90
CA SER A 101 26.88 -3.85 5.13
C SER A 101 26.45 -4.77 6.27
N ARG A 102 27.35 -5.67 6.67
CA ARG A 102 27.21 -6.52 7.84
C ARG A 102 28.11 -6.03 8.95
N ARG A 103 27.57 -5.94 10.18
CA ARG A 103 28.37 -5.70 11.38
C ARG A 103 28.44 -6.96 12.21
N VAL A 104 29.52 -7.14 12.91
CA VAL A 104 29.83 -8.39 13.60
C VAL A 104 30.22 -8.09 15.04
N ALA A 105 29.72 -8.88 15.98
CA ALA A 105 30.20 -8.93 17.33
C ALA A 105 30.44 -10.37 17.75
N LEU A 106 31.58 -10.62 18.34
CA LEU A 106 31.91 -11.91 18.94
C LEU A 106 32.06 -11.70 20.44
N LEU A 107 31.08 -12.13 21.21
CA LEU A 107 31.01 -11.92 22.66
C LEU A 107 31.22 -13.24 23.40
N ARG A 108 31.88 -13.17 24.56
CA ARG A 108 31.99 -14.33 25.42
C ARG A 108 30.64 -14.68 26.05
N THR A 109 30.28 -15.97 26.02
CA THR A 109 29.06 -16.44 26.73
C THR A 109 29.23 -16.27 28.25
N PRO A 110 28.26 -15.71 28.96
CA PRO A 110 28.32 -15.56 30.43
C PRO A 110 28.40 -16.90 31.15
N ASN A 111 28.96 -16.88 32.37
CA ASN A 111 28.93 -17.99 33.33
C ASN A 111 29.61 -19.29 32.87
N GLN A 112 30.74 -19.20 32.15
CA GLN A 112 31.55 -20.36 31.84
C GLN A 112 32.87 -20.37 32.66
N ALA A 113 33.27 -21.58 33.10
CA ALA A 113 34.45 -21.77 33.93
C ALA A 113 35.68 -22.11 33.04
N THR A 114 36.12 -21.16 32.23
CA THR A 114 37.37 -21.29 31.43
C THR A 114 38.34 -20.20 31.82
N ASP A 115 39.58 -20.59 32.07
CA ASP A 115 40.65 -19.69 32.56
C ASP A 115 41.24 -18.81 31.45
N GLN A 116 41.05 -19.16 30.18
CA GLN A 116 41.53 -18.35 29.06
C GLN A 116 40.45 -17.32 28.64
N PHE A 117 40.82 -16.06 28.81
CA PHE A 117 39.98 -14.92 28.39
C PHE A 117 40.52 -14.34 27.09
N LEU A 118 39.71 -14.37 26.03
CA LEU A 118 40.00 -13.66 24.79
C LEU A 118 39.17 -12.39 24.75
N GLN A 119 39.76 -11.32 24.23
CA GLN A 119 39.03 -10.09 23.99
C GLN A 119 37.91 -10.30 22.97
N SER A 120 36.78 -9.70 23.23
CA SER A 120 35.59 -9.79 22.36
C SER A 120 35.63 -8.69 21.30
N PRO A 121 36.02 -8.95 20.07
CA PRO A 121 36.01 -7.95 19.02
C PRO A 121 34.59 -7.63 18.59
N ILE A 122 34.33 -6.35 18.40
CA ILE A 122 33.06 -5.80 17.94
C ILE A 122 33.36 -4.82 16.82
N SER A 123 32.53 -4.82 15.78
CA SER A 123 32.61 -3.84 14.69
C SER A 123 32.55 -2.40 15.21
N THR A 124 33.34 -1.51 14.63
CA THR A 124 33.52 -0.12 15.07
C THR A 124 32.21 0.66 15.24
N SER A 125 31.17 0.32 14.49
CA SER A 125 29.86 0.97 14.51
C SER A 125 28.77 0.17 15.26
N LEU A 126 29.17 -0.78 16.09
CA LEU A 126 28.30 -1.58 16.94
C LEU A 126 28.78 -1.50 18.39
N VAL A 127 27.87 -1.41 19.31
CA VAL A 127 28.17 -1.42 20.77
C VAL A 127 27.49 -2.63 21.40
N ASP A 128 28.06 -3.17 22.47
CA ASP A 128 27.48 -4.34 23.18
C ASP A 128 26.05 -4.08 23.65
N THR A 129 25.71 -2.84 23.98
CA THR A 129 24.36 -2.40 24.36
C THR A 129 23.34 -2.47 23.24
N ASP A 130 23.76 -2.49 21.97
CA ASP A 130 22.88 -2.62 20.81
C ASP A 130 22.32 -4.05 20.68
N ILE A 131 22.96 -5.01 21.36
CA ILE A 131 22.52 -6.40 21.36
C ILE A 131 21.49 -6.61 22.49
N PRO A 132 20.21 -6.86 22.16
CA PRO A 132 19.17 -7.00 23.16
C PRO A 132 19.46 -8.13 24.15
N SER A 133 19.38 -7.85 25.44
CA SER A 133 19.67 -8.82 26.52
C SER A 133 18.82 -10.09 26.42
N ASN A 134 17.56 -9.97 25.97
CA ASN A 134 16.69 -11.10 25.76
C ASN A 134 17.12 -11.99 24.57
N LEU A 135 17.74 -11.43 23.54
CA LEU A 135 18.32 -12.20 22.45
C LEU A 135 19.55 -12.95 22.95
N ARG A 136 20.44 -12.25 23.68
CA ARG A 136 21.63 -12.82 24.30
C ARG A 136 21.31 -14.00 25.22
N THR A 137 20.29 -13.85 26.08
CA THR A 137 19.81 -14.94 26.95
C THR A 137 19.30 -16.14 26.17
N LYS A 138 18.67 -15.93 25.01
CA LYS A 138 18.19 -17.02 24.16
C LYS A 138 19.34 -17.71 23.45
N VAL A 139 20.29 -16.95 22.90
CA VAL A 139 21.49 -17.49 22.23
C VAL A 139 22.34 -18.30 23.20
N SER A 140 22.56 -17.78 24.43
CA SER A 140 23.36 -18.48 25.43
C SER A 140 22.75 -19.83 25.89
N LYS A 141 21.43 -19.98 25.82
CA LYS A 141 20.70 -21.21 26.22
C LYS A 141 20.45 -22.19 25.08
N THR A 142 20.67 -21.79 23.83
CA THR A 142 20.29 -22.58 22.66
C THR A 142 21.54 -23.04 21.91
N ASP A 143 21.70 -24.32 21.74
CA ASP A 143 22.82 -24.88 20.98
C ASP A 143 22.44 -25.09 19.52
N ASN A 144 23.38 -24.82 18.64
CA ASN A 144 23.33 -25.16 17.22
C ASN A 144 22.11 -24.59 16.44
N ARG A 145 21.51 -23.49 16.89
CA ARG A 145 20.42 -22.79 16.20
C ARG A 145 20.72 -21.31 16.06
N LEU A 146 20.31 -20.77 14.90
CA LEU A 146 20.31 -19.33 14.69
C LEU A 146 19.06 -18.74 15.34
N ILE A 147 19.23 -17.67 16.11
CA ILE A 147 18.15 -16.90 16.70
C ILE A 147 18.24 -15.50 16.13
N TYR A 148 17.16 -15.00 15.58
CA TYR A 148 17.16 -13.65 15.00
C TYR A 148 16.12 -12.74 15.66
N ARG A 149 16.37 -11.45 15.53
CA ARG A 149 15.46 -10.39 15.95
C ARG A 149 15.63 -9.15 15.07
N THR A 150 14.53 -8.45 14.82
CA THR A 150 14.57 -7.12 14.21
C THR A 150 14.84 -6.08 15.29
N ILE A 151 15.76 -5.16 15.01
CA ILE A 151 16.14 -4.06 15.88
C ILE A 151 16.22 -2.76 15.06
N SER A 152 16.13 -1.61 15.74
CA SER A 152 16.56 -0.33 15.18
C SER A 152 17.98 -0.05 15.70
N LEU A 153 18.94 0.11 14.79
CA LEU A 153 20.32 0.38 15.13
C LEU A 153 20.63 1.85 14.86
N ASN A 154 21.16 2.55 15.85
CA ASN A 154 21.62 3.93 15.68
C ASN A 154 23.02 3.93 15.07
N VAL A 155 23.13 4.42 13.84
CA VAL A 155 24.42 4.55 13.13
C VAL A 155 24.65 6.02 12.83
N ASN A 156 25.59 6.63 13.49
CA ASN A 156 25.93 8.06 13.32
C ASN A 156 24.71 9.01 13.51
N GLY A 157 23.85 8.71 14.48
CA GLY A 157 22.65 9.51 14.75
C GLY A 157 21.45 9.19 13.88
N ILE A 158 21.55 8.23 12.96
CA ILE A 158 20.46 7.79 12.09
C ILE A 158 20.01 6.40 12.53
N GLU A 159 18.73 6.27 12.84
CA GLU A 159 18.14 4.97 13.13
C GLU A 159 17.94 4.16 11.84
N LYS A 160 18.56 2.97 11.79
CA LYS A 160 18.47 2.06 10.66
C LYS A 160 17.79 0.75 11.05
N PRO A 161 16.76 0.33 10.31
CA PRO A 161 16.15 -0.97 10.52
C PRO A 161 17.16 -2.06 10.22
N SER A 162 17.34 -2.97 11.17
CA SER A 162 18.36 -4.00 11.08
C SER A 162 17.84 -5.34 11.59
N VAL A 163 18.38 -6.42 11.08
CA VAL A 163 18.15 -7.78 11.56
C VAL A 163 19.44 -8.28 12.21
N ILE A 164 19.36 -8.61 13.49
CA ILE A 164 20.44 -9.25 14.24
C ILE A 164 20.20 -10.75 14.30
N VAL A 165 21.23 -11.53 13.97
CA VAL A 165 21.24 -12.99 14.06
C VAL A 165 22.35 -13.41 15.02
N GLY A 166 21.97 -14.18 16.03
CA GLY A 166 22.92 -14.73 17.02
C GLY A 166 23.07 -16.24 16.89
N SER A 167 24.30 -16.70 17.06
CA SER A 167 24.66 -18.13 17.09
C SER A 167 25.76 -18.39 18.12
N LYS A 168 25.82 -19.60 18.66
CA LYS A 168 26.92 -20.05 19.50
C LYS A 168 28.08 -20.55 18.63
N ILE A 169 29.29 -20.22 19.04
CA ILE A 169 30.55 -20.72 18.46
C ILE A 169 31.37 -21.29 19.60
N ASN A 170 31.95 -22.46 19.40
CA ASN A 170 32.89 -23.08 20.34
C ASN A 170 34.33 -22.77 19.89
N ILE A 171 35.06 -22.01 20.68
CA ILE A 171 36.50 -21.75 20.46
C ILE A 171 37.28 -22.74 21.29
N PRO A 172 38.03 -23.64 20.69
CA PRO A 172 38.87 -24.64 21.43
C PRO A 172 39.69 -23.93 22.52
N VAL A 173 39.76 -24.50 23.70
CA VAL A 173 40.49 -24.00 24.88
C VAL A 173 39.86 -22.74 25.52
N ALA A 174 39.26 -21.82 24.74
CA ALA A 174 38.68 -20.57 25.24
C ALA A 174 37.17 -20.68 25.62
N GLY A 175 36.49 -21.74 25.17
CA GLY A 175 35.11 -22.02 25.51
C GLY A 175 34.07 -21.45 24.55
N LEU A 176 32.87 -21.18 25.05
CA LEU A 176 31.74 -20.77 24.24
C LEU A 176 31.70 -19.25 24.03
N TYR A 177 31.49 -18.86 22.78
CA TYR A 177 31.31 -17.49 22.35
C TYR A 177 29.98 -17.35 21.59
N GLU A 178 29.45 -16.15 21.57
CA GLU A 178 28.22 -15.76 20.89
C GLU A 178 28.59 -14.88 19.70
N LEU A 179 28.33 -15.38 18.48
CA LEU A 179 28.53 -14.63 17.26
C LEU A 179 27.24 -13.92 16.89
N TYR A 180 27.27 -12.60 16.80
CA TYR A 180 26.18 -11.76 16.36
C TYR A 180 26.50 -11.13 15.02
N LEU A 181 25.59 -11.30 14.07
CA LEU A 181 25.67 -10.73 12.73
C LEU A 181 24.50 -9.77 12.58
N VAL A 182 24.79 -8.50 12.35
CA VAL A 182 23.77 -7.43 12.20
C VAL A 182 23.75 -6.96 10.76
N TYR A 183 22.61 -7.09 10.13
CA TYR A 183 22.37 -6.74 8.73
C TYR A 183 21.45 -5.52 8.63
N ASP A 184 21.91 -4.52 7.88
CA ASP A 184 21.10 -3.36 7.52
C ASP A 184 20.04 -3.79 6.46
N ILE A 185 18.77 -3.50 6.72
CA ILE A 185 17.66 -3.78 5.80
C ILE A 185 17.02 -2.50 5.26
N SER A 186 17.71 -1.36 5.35
CA SER A 186 17.22 -0.06 4.86
C SER A 186 16.88 -0.10 3.36
N ASP A 187 17.64 -0.86 2.55
CA ASP A 187 17.37 -1.00 1.11
C ASP A 187 16.02 -1.67 0.84
N ALA A 188 15.67 -2.68 1.65
CA ALA A 188 14.36 -3.33 1.54
C ALA A 188 13.22 -2.38 1.94
N GLN A 189 13.46 -1.55 2.95
CA GLN A 189 12.50 -0.52 3.37
C GLN A 189 12.37 0.58 2.31
N ALA A 190 13.47 1.09 1.76
CA ALA A 190 13.43 2.08 0.68
C ALA A 190 12.69 1.56 -0.57
N THR A 191 12.86 0.27 -0.90
CA THR A 191 12.11 -0.37 -1.98
C THR A 191 10.61 -0.40 -1.67
N LEU A 192 10.23 -0.72 -0.43
CA LEU A 192 8.83 -0.72 0.00
C LEU A 192 8.22 0.68 -0.07
N ASP A 193 8.95 1.70 0.41
CA ASP A 193 8.52 3.10 0.37
C ASP A 193 8.34 3.59 -1.08
N PHE A 194 9.24 3.19 -1.98
CA PHE A 194 9.11 3.48 -3.41
C PHE A 194 7.87 2.82 -4.02
N VAL A 195 7.60 1.56 -3.71
CA VAL A 195 6.39 0.86 -4.18
C VAL A 195 5.13 1.52 -3.63
N GLN A 196 5.11 1.86 -2.34
CA GLN A 196 3.96 2.52 -1.71
C GLN A 196 3.69 3.90 -2.31
N SER A 197 4.71 4.71 -2.51
CA SER A 197 4.57 6.02 -3.15
C SER A 197 4.06 5.90 -4.59
N THR A 198 4.59 4.95 -5.35
CA THR A 198 4.15 4.69 -6.73
C THR A 198 2.68 4.26 -6.79
N LEU A 199 2.26 3.35 -5.90
CA LEU A 199 0.86 2.93 -5.78
C LEU A 199 -0.05 4.10 -5.37
N ALA A 200 0.39 4.95 -4.44
CA ALA A 200 -0.36 6.13 -4.01
C ALA A 200 -0.54 7.14 -5.14
N PHE A 201 0.53 7.50 -5.85
CA PHE A 201 0.46 8.41 -7.00
C PHE A 201 -0.39 7.83 -8.14
N GLY A 202 -0.18 6.57 -8.48
CA GLY A 202 -0.98 5.88 -9.50
C GLY A 202 -2.46 5.82 -9.12
N GLY A 203 -2.76 5.56 -7.85
CA GLY A 203 -4.12 5.57 -7.30
C GLY A 203 -4.79 6.94 -7.41
N ILE A 204 -4.08 8.02 -7.08
CA ILE A 204 -4.60 9.40 -7.22
C ILE A 204 -4.92 9.73 -8.68
N ILE A 205 -4.00 9.42 -9.60
CA ILE A 205 -4.21 9.64 -11.03
C ILE A 205 -5.42 8.85 -11.53
N MET A 206 -5.56 7.60 -11.12
CA MET A 206 -6.69 6.75 -11.49
C MET A 206 -8.02 7.30 -10.99
N ILE A 207 -8.08 7.79 -9.73
CA ILE A 207 -9.29 8.41 -9.17
C ILE A 207 -9.68 9.67 -9.96
N LEU A 208 -8.71 10.52 -10.31
CA LEU A 208 -8.96 11.71 -11.11
C LEU A 208 -9.49 11.35 -12.50
N LEU A 209 -8.88 10.37 -13.16
CA LEU A 209 -9.31 9.90 -14.47
C LEU A 209 -10.74 9.33 -14.43
N LEU A 210 -11.04 8.50 -13.44
CA LEU A 210 -12.39 7.96 -13.23
C LEU A 210 -13.41 9.07 -12.95
N GLY A 211 -13.04 10.09 -12.17
CA GLY A 211 -13.87 11.27 -11.93
C GLY A 211 -14.20 12.02 -13.22
N VAL A 212 -13.20 12.24 -14.08
CA VAL A 212 -13.39 12.88 -15.38
C VAL A 212 -14.30 12.04 -16.28
N VAL A 213 -14.05 10.74 -16.38
CA VAL A 213 -14.90 9.81 -17.18
C VAL A 213 -16.33 9.83 -16.65
N ALA A 214 -16.51 9.69 -15.33
CA ALA A 214 -17.84 9.72 -14.70
C ALA A 214 -18.57 11.03 -14.97
N TYR A 215 -17.88 12.16 -14.91
CA TYR A 215 -18.45 13.48 -15.23
C TYR A 215 -18.93 13.55 -16.69
N PHE A 216 -18.11 13.12 -17.66
CA PHE A 216 -18.50 13.13 -19.07
C PHE A 216 -19.65 12.17 -19.38
N VAL A 217 -19.61 10.96 -18.84
CA VAL A 217 -20.67 9.97 -19.04
C VAL A 217 -21.98 10.46 -18.46
N THR A 218 -21.95 10.99 -17.22
CA THR A 218 -23.15 11.51 -16.58
C THR A 218 -23.74 12.71 -17.34
N GLY A 219 -22.89 13.62 -17.83
CA GLY A 219 -23.33 14.78 -18.60
C GLY A 219 -23.94 14.41 -19.96
N ARG A 220 -23.43 13.36 -20.61
CA ARG A 220 -23.90 12.96 -21.95
C ARG A 220 -25.07 11.97 -21.95
N ILE A 221 -25.23 11.17 -20.90
CA ILE A 221 -26.26 10.12 -20.84
C ILE A 221 -27.34 10.46 -19.82
N VAL A 222 -26.98 10.78 -18.59
CA VAL A 222 -27.93 10.95 -17.50
C VAL A 222 -28.70 12.27 -17.60
N ALA A 223 -28.02 13.36 -17.96
CA ALA A 223 -28.65 14.67 -18.04
C ALA A 223 -29.78 14.76 -19.11
N PRO A 224 -29.61 14.24 -20.33
CA PRO A 224 -30.69 14.21 -21.31
C PRO A 224 -31.88 13.35 -20.85
N VAL A 225 -31.64 12.21 -20.20
CA VAL A 225 -32.72 11.35 -19.68
C VAL A 225 -33.51 12.05 -18.56
N ALA A 226 -32.82 12.75 -17.66
CA ALA A 226 -33.47 13.54 -16.62
C ALA A 226 -34.33 14.67 -17.21
N ARG A 227 -33.84 15.35 -18.25
CA ARG A 227 -34.65 16.38 -18.97
C ARG A 227 -35.87 15.79 -19.67
N ALA A 228 -35.74 14.57 -20.21
CA ALA A 228 -36.86 13.88 -20.82
C ALA A 228 -38.00 13.61 -19.80
N ALA A 229 -37.62 13.21 -18.58
CA ALA A 229 -38.57 13.01 -17.50
C ALA A 229 -39.27 14.35 -17.08
N GLU A 230 -38.49 15.44 -16.97
CA GLU A 230 -39.01 16.76 -16.64
C GLU A 230 -40.02 17.29 -17.71
N VAL A 231 -39.64 17.18 -18.99
CA VAL A 231 -40.51 17.58 -20.11
C VAL A 231 -41.75 16.68 -20.21
N ALA A 232 -41.63 15.39 -19.86
CA ALA A 232 -42.77 14.48 -19.79
C ALA A 232 -43.77 14.90 -18.70
N GLU A 233 -43.29 15.36 -17.56
CA GLU A 233 -44.13 15.88 -16.47
C GLU A 233 -44.82 17.21 -16.87
N GLU A 234 -44.09 18.15 -17.49
CA GLU A 234 -44.68 19.38 -18.04
C GLU A 234 -45.75 19.08 -19.09
N LEU A 235 -45.53 18.09 -19.96
CA LEU A 235 -46.51 17.67 -20.97
C LEU A 235 -47.77 17.10 -20.32
N ALA A 236 -47.63 16.31 -19.26
CA ALA A 236 -48.75 15.77 -18.49
C ALA A 236 -49.57 16.86 -17.78
N LEU A 237 -48.95 17.98 -17.41
CA LEU A 237 -49.60 19.17 -16.83
C LEU A 237 -50.24 20.09 -17.87
N GLY A 238 -50.18 19.73 -19.17
CA GLY A 238 -50.83 20.46 -20.25
C GLY A 238 -49.91 21.37 -21.08
N ALA A 239 -48.62 21.41 -20.84
CA ALA A 239 -47.67 22.17 -21.64
C ALA A 239 -47.33 21.40 -22.91
N LEU A 240 -48.26 21.29 -23.87
CA LEU A 240 -48.19 20.47 -25.07
C LEU A 240 -47.19 20.98 -26.12
N ASP A 241 -46.67 22.18 -25.98
CA ASP A 241 -45.69 22.82 -26.87
C ASP A 241 -44.26 22.43 -26.57
N LYS A 242 -44.00 21.79 -25.47
CA LYS A 242 -42.64 21.40 -25.05
C LYS A 242 -42.09 20.28 -25.90
N ARG A 243 -40.82 20.42 -26.26
CA ARG A 243 -40.07 19.44 -27.09
C ARG A 243 -38.71 19.22 -26.53
N LEU A 244 -38.16 17.99 -26.75
CA LEU A 244 -36.80 17.64 -26.43
C LEU A 244 -35.85 18.02 -27.57
N PRO A 245 -34.63 18.49 -27.29
CA PRO A 245 -33.64 18.80 -28.31
C PRO A 245 -33.17 17.54 -29.00
N GLU A 246 -33.33 17.45 -30.32
CA GLU A 246 -32.92 16.32 -31.16
C GLU A 246 -31.46 16.49 -31.61
N ARG A 247 -30.50 16.19 -30.73
CA ARG A 247 -29.06 16.33 -31.03
C ARG A 247 -28.39 14.98 -31.16
N GLY A 248 -27.70 14.75 -32.29
CA GLY A 248 -26.91 13.55 -32.54
C GLY A 248 -27.69 12.41 -33.19
N GLN A 249 -27.05 11.22 -33.28
CA GLN A 249 -27.61 10.01 -33.90
C GLN A 249 -27.61 8.83 -32.91
N ASP A 250 -27.38 9.09 -31.63
CA ASP A 250 -27.31 8.08 -30.59
C ASP A 250 -28.72 7.68 -30.06
N ILE A 251 -28.73 6.78 -29.10
CA ILE A 251 -29.97 6.28 -28.47
C ILE A 251 -30.78 7.39 -27.78
N VAL A 252 -30.09 8.44 -27.28
CA VAL A 252 -30.71 9.59 -26.63
C VAL A 252 -31.44 10.46 -27.66
N ALA A 253 -30.83 10.69 -28.83
CA ALA A 253 -31.47 11.39 -29.93
C ALA A 253 -32.69 10.61 -30.48
N THR A 254 -32.62 9.28 -30.51
CA THR A 254 -33.77 8.43 -30.91
C THR A 254 -34.89 8.53 -29.89
N LEU A 255 -34.57 8.56 -28.57
CA LEU A 255 -35.56 8.78 -27.53
C LEU A 255 -36.24 10.16 -27.69
N ALA A 256 -35.45 11.23 -27.92
CA ALA A 256 -35.95 12.57 -28.13
C ALA A 256 -36.91 12.64 -29.32
N ARG A 257 -36.57 12.03 -30.49
CA ARG A 257 -37.45 11.99 -31.66
C ARG A 257 -38.75 11.22 -31.39
N SER A 258 -38.69 10.11 -30.69
CA SER A 258 -39.88 9.32 -30.34
C SER A 258 -40.81 10.07 -29.39
N PHE A 259 -40.21 10.74 -28.39
CA PHE A 259 -40.90 11.57 -27.45
C PHE A 259 -41.58 12.75 -28.15
N ASN A 260 -40.89 13.47 -29.02
CA ASN A 260 -41.42 14.61 -29.77
C ASN A 260 -42.59 14.20 -30.69
N ARG A 261 -42.50 13.02 -31.33
CA ARG A 261 -43.62 12.46 -32.12
C ARG A 261 -44.84 12.16 -31.26
N MET A 262 -44.66 11.59 -30.06
CA MET A 262 -45.74 11.33 -29.13
C MET A 262 -46.37 12.65 -28.68
N ALA A 263 -45.58 13.63 -28.30
CA ALA A 263 -46.07 14.96 -27.90
C ALA A 263 -46.90 15.64 -29.00
N GLN A 264 -46.42 15.58 -30.26
CA GLN A 264 -47.13 16.10 -31.44
C GLN A 264 -48.49 15.42 -31.66
N SER A 265 -48.54 14.07 -31.51
CA SER A 265 -49.78 13.32 -31.64
C SER A 265 -50.80 13.71 -30.56
N LEU A 266 -50.36 13.87 -29.31
CA LEU A 266 -51.19 14.31 -28.20
C LEU A 266 -51.72 15.73 -28.41
N GLU A 267 -50.89 16.66 -28.83
CA GLU A 267 -51.28 18.05 -29.14
C GLU A 267 -52.34 18.09 -30.23
N THR A 268 -52.19 17.30 -31.32
CA THR A 268 -53.16 17.19 -32.41
C THR A 268 -54.51 16.66 -31.90
N GLN A 269 -54.49 15.55 -31.13
CA GLN A 269 -55.70 14.90 -30.63
C GLN A 269 -56.48 15.82 -29.65
N ILE A 270 -55.78 16.50 -28.74
CA ILE A 270 -56.39 17.42 -27.81
C ILE A 270 -56.95 18.64 -28.55
N GLY A 271 -56.24 19.12 -29.58
CA GLY A 271 -56.72 20.21 -30.45
C GLY A 271 -58.01 19.84 -31.19
N GLU A 272 -58.10 18.63 -31.72
CA GLU A 272 -59.32 18.11 -32.39
C GLU A 272 -60.48 17.95 -31.44
N LEU A 273 -60.25 17.40 -30.22
CA LEU A 273 -61.27 17.29 -29.18
C LEU A 273 -61.80 18.67 -28.75
N SER A 274 -60.90 19.65 -28.61
CA SER A 274 -61.28 21.01 -28.28
C SER A 274 -62.13 21.68 -29.36
N LYS A 275 -61.80 21.44 -30.64
CA LYS A 275 -62.64 21.92 -31.78
C LYS A 275 -64.00 21.27 -31.79
N LEU A 276 -64.10 19.96 -31.58
CA LEU A 276 -65.36 19.22 -31.48
C LEU A 276 -66.22 19.73 -30.31
N SER A 277 -65.64 19.91 -29.14
CA SER A 277 -66.32 20.47 -27.97
C SER A 277 -66.89 21.87 -28.23
N LYS A 278 -66.12 22.77 -28.88
CA LYS A 278 -66.58 24.10 -29.28
C LYS A 278 -67.72 24.05 -30.32
N MET A 279 -67.66 23.13 -31.28
CA MET A 279 -68.74 22.90 -32.25
C MET A 279 -70.02 22.41 -31.56
N GLN A 280 -69.93 21.47 -30.62
CA GLN A 280 -71.10 21.02 -29.81
C GLN A 280 -71.71 22.13 -29.00
N GLN A 281 -70.89 22.99 -28.31
CA GLN A 281 -71.40 24.14 -27.57
C GLN A 281 -72.12 25.13 -28.46
N ARG A 282 -71.62 25.43 -29.67
CA ARG A 282 -72.28 26.28 -30.62
C ARG A 282 -73.63 25.70 -31.07
N PHE A 283 -73.68 24.41 -31.38
CA PHE A 283 -74.92 23.74 -31.79
C PHE A 283 -75.93 23.74 -30.69
N VAL A 284 -75.61 23.61 -29.40
CA VAL A 284 -76.52 23.66 -28.27
C VAL A 284 -76.96 25.11 -27.95
N SER A 285 -76.18 26.13 -28.34
CA SER A 285 -76.47 27.51 -28.14
C SER A 285 -77.34 28.15 -29.23
N ASP A 286 -77.41 27.54 -30.42
CA ASP A 286 -78.17 28.01 -31.59
C ASP A 286 -79.59 27.35 -31.72
N VAL A 287 -79.90 26.44 -30.78
CA VAL A 287 -81.22 25.83 -30.63
C VAL A 287 -81.96 26.41 -29.40
#